data_1f95f0cea249f6f0df2c8019f4e98641
#
_entry.id   1f95f0cea249f6f0df2c8019f4e98641
#
_cell.length_a   1.000
_cell.length_b   1.000
_cell.length_c   1.000
_cell.angle_alpha   90.00
_cell.angle_beta   90.00
_cell.angle_gamma   90.00
#
_symmetry.space_group_name_H-M   'P 1'
#
loop_
_entity.id
_entity.type
_entity.pdbx_description
1 polymer ?
#
loop_
_entity_poly.entity_id
_entity_poly.type
_entity_poly.pdbx_seq_one_letter_code
_entity_poly.pdbx_strand_id
1 'polypeptide(L)'
;DIGHRRGLGAELADGTKRLAAKYGGSEFAMHVKGLELSAYDPRGSFAQGVEYATTNRGGCHVQGASMYMESVGPLTINPQNLKLKADIPIMQQNIACAINSMVLCIFTTYGMIPKAVHEMNPRSFQYRALAFAFENLPGALLRGAMGIKGKPMLWFEKWLTYITGTTFSSGHLQEIGARIFN
;
A
#
# COMPACT_ATOMS: atom_id res chain seq x y z
N ASP A 1 -3.88 -18.82 25.28
CA ASP A 1 -3.29 -18.17 26.47
C ASP A 1 -3.13 -16.65 26.32
N ILE A 2 -2.78 -16.14 25.13
CA ILE A 2 -2.62 -14.66 24.90
C ILE A 2 -3.94 -13.94 25.17
N GLY A 3 -5.05 -14.39 24.57
CA GLY A 3 -6.37 -13.76 24.74
C GLY A 3 -6.89 -13.81 26.17
N HIS A 4 -6.53 -14.84 26.94
CA HIS A 4 -6.89 -14.97 28.35
C HIS A 4 -5.83 -14.42 29.34
N ARG A 5 -4.73 -13.87 28.82
CA ARG A 5 -3.61 -13.33 29.61
C ARG A 5 -3.09 -14.31 30.66
N ARG A 6 -2.83 -15.58 30.28
CA ARG A 6 -2.34 -16.63 31.18
C ARG A 6 -0.88 -16.98 30.89
N GLY A 7 -0.09 -17.16 31.94
CA GLY A 7 1.32 -17.54 31.84
C GLY A 7 2.08 -16.60 30.89
N LEU A 8 2.92 -17.13 30.02
CA LEU A 8 3.65 -16.37 29.01
C LEU A 8 2.72 -15.57 28.07
N GLY A 9 1.49 -16.03 27.86
CA GLY A 9 0.49 -15.32 27.07
C GLY A 9 0.10 -13.97 27.66
N ALA A 10 0.20 -13.78 28.97
CA ALA A 10 -0.04 -12.48 29.61
C ALA A 10 0.99 -11.44 29.18
N GLU A 11 2.25 -11.87 29.06
CA GLU A 11 3.35 -10.97 28.61
C GLU A 11 3.25 -10.70 27.11
N LEU A 12 3.05 -11.73 26.31
CA LEU A 12 2.91 -11.58 24.84
C LEU A 12 1.73 -10.68 24.46
N ALA A 13 0.67 -10.65 25.27
CA ALA A 13 -0.49 -9.78 25.05
C ALA A 13 -0.16 -8.27 25.18
N ASP A 14 0.97 -7.93 25.75
CA ASP A 14 1.40 -6.53 25.89
C ASP A 14 2.02 -5.94 24.60
N GLY A 15 2.38 -6.79 23.67
CA GLY A 15 2.91 -6.43 22.35
C GLY A 15 4.39 -6.05 22.37
N THR A 16 4.96 -5.96 21.15
CA THR A 16 6.41 -5.80 20.92
C THR A 16 7.01 -4.58 21.61
N LYS A 17 6.33 -3.44 21.55
CA LYS A 17 6.83 -2.20 22.15
C LYS A 17 7.04 -2.32 23.67
N ARG A 18 6.06 -2.89 24.37
CA ARG A 18 6.12 -3.05 25.84
C ARG A 18 7.11 -4.15 26.24
N LEU A 19 7.15 -5.23 25.48
CA LEU A 19 8.13 -6.30 25.69
C LEU A 19 9.56 -5.79 25.53
N ALA A 20 9.82 -5.02 24.46
CA ALA A 20 11.13 -4.41 24.24
C ALA A 20 11.53 -3.42 25.35
N ALA A 21 10.59 -2.67 25.88
CA ALA A 21 10.83 -1.78 27.02
C ALA A 21 11.14 -2.56 28.31
N LYS A 22 10.51 -3.73 28.50
CA LYS A 22 10.68 -4.58 29.69
C LYS A 22 11.97 -5.40 29.66
N TYR A 23 12.31 -5.98 28.53
CA TYR A 23 13.39 -6.96 28.38
C TYR A 23 14.62 -6.43 27.62
N GLY A 24 14.56 -5.23 27.09
CA GLY A 24 15.53 -4.68 26.14
C GLY A 24 15.18 -5.04 24.70
N GLY A 25 15.91 -4.48 23.73
CA GLY A 25 15.72 -4.74 22.32
C GLY A 25 14.88 -3.69 21.58
N SER A 26 14.72 -2.52 22.16
CA SER A 26 13.99 -1.42 21.50
C SER A 26 14.59 -1.02 20.15
N GLU A 27 15.90 -1.25 19.98
CA GLU A 27 16.66 -0.96 18.77
C GLU A 27 16.34 -1.92 17.60
N PHE A 28 15.79 -3.08 17.86
CA PHE A 28 15.38 -4.06 16.83
C PHE A 28 13.90 -4.43 16.90
N ALA A 29 13.14 -3.84 17.79
CA ALA A 29 11.71 -4.09 17.92
C ALA A 29 10.94 -3.57 16.67
N MET A 30 10.32 -4.48 15.94
CA MET A 30 9.67 -4.19 14.64
C MET A 30 8.26 -3.64 14.84
N HIS A 31 8.16 -2.37 15.17
CA HIS A 31 6.89 -1.67 15.27
C HIS A 31 7.02 -0.19 14.86
N VAL A 32 5.91 0.44 14.48
CA VAL A 32 5.79 1.89 14.30
C VAL A 32 4.63 2.38 15.16
N LYS A 33 4.88 3.37 16.00
CA LYS A 33 3.90 3.92 16.96
C LYS A 33 3.28 2.87 17.91
N GLY A 34 3.97 1.75 18.14
CA GLY A 34 3.49 0.65 18.97
C GLY A 34 2.61 -0.37 18.26
N LEU A 35 2.30 -0.17 16.98
CA LEU A 35 1.67 -1.16 16.12
C LEU A 35 2.75 -1.99 15.43
N GLU A 36 2.74 -3.28 15.64
CA GLU A 36 3.67 -4.23 15.03
C GLU A 36 3.56 -4.19 13.51
N LEU A 37 4.71 -4.34 12.84
CA LEU A 37 4.73 -4.46 11.39
C LEU A 37 4.05 -5.77 10.96
N SER A 38 3.36 -5.73 9.83
CA SER A 38 2.90 -6.94 9.15
C SER A 38 4.09 -7.74 8.62
N ALA A 39 3.84 -8.92 8.06
CA ALA A 39 4.88 -9.85 7.59
C ALA A 39 5.74 -9.32 6.40
N TYR A 40 5.61 -8.05 6.05
CA TYR A 40 6.38 -7.40 4.99
C TYR A 40 7.50 -6.57 5.58
N ASP A 41 8.72 -7.12 5.55
CA ASP A 41 9.90 -6.47 6.11
C ASP A 41 10.30 -5.25 5.26
N PRO A 42 10.39 -4.04 5.84
CA PRO A 42 10.78 -2.83 5.11
C PRO A 42 12.19 -2.87 4.54
N ARG A 43 13.06 -3.74 5.05
CA ARG A 43 14.41 -3.97 4.51
C ARG A 43 14.38 -4.72 3.18
N GLY A 44 13.33 -5.49 2.94
CA GLY A 44 13.07 -6.20 1.69
C GLY A 44 12.14 -5.47 0.73
N SER A 45 11.46 -4.40 1.18
CA SER A 45 10.42 -3.67 0.42
C SER A 45 10.45 -2.20 0.83
N PHE A 46 11.25 -1.40 0.12
CA PHE A 46 11.56 -0.02 0.54
C PHE A 46 10.36 0.91 0.46
N ALA A 47 9.51 0.79 -0.56
CA ALA A 47 8.29 1.59 -0.64
C ALA A 47 7.33 1.25 0.51
N GLN A 48 7.21 -0.03 0.89
CA GLN A 48 6.45 -0.43 2.07
C GLN A 48 7.06 0.15 3.35
N GLY A 49 8.39 0.25 3.42
CA GLY A 49 9.08 0.92 4.54
C GLY A 49 8.71 2.39 4.66
N VAL A 50 8.63 3.11 3.53
CA VAL A 50 8.17 4.52 3.51
C VAL A 50 6.71 4.61 3.97
N GLU A 51 5.84 3.70 3.54
CA GLU A 51 4.45 3.66 4.03
C GLU A 51 4.37 3.47 5.55
N TYR A 52 5.10 2.52 6.11
CA TYR A 52 5.12 2.32 7.57
C TYR A 52 5.58 3.57 8.32
N ALA A 53 6.58 4.28 7.78
CA ALA A 53 7.10 5.49 8.39
C ALA A 53 6.12 6.68 8.33
N THR A 54 5.34 6.78 7.27
CA THR A 54 4.44 7.92 7.01
C THR A 54 2.99 7.67 7.44
N THR A 55 2.58 6.41 7.58
CA THR A 55 1.22 6.06 7.98
C THR A 55 0.87 6.61 9.36
N ASN A 56 -0.24 7.34 9.48
CA ASN A 56 -0.70 7.92 10.74
C ASN A 56 -1.13 6.86 11.78
N ARG A 57 -1.53 5.66 11.36
CA ARG A 57 -1.85 4.52 12.24
C ARG A 57 -0.63 3.84 12.84
N GLY A 58 0.56 3.96 12.24
CA GLY A 58 1.75 3.19 12.60
C GLY A 58 2.05 2.06 11.61
N GLY A 59 2.55 0.90 12.05
CA GLY A 59 2.98 -0.22 11.20
C GLY A 59 1.84 -0.92 10.45
N CYS A 60 1.13 -0.20 9.58
CA CYS A 60 -0.07 -0.70 8.90
C CYS A 60 0.12 -0.81 7.39
N HIS A 61 -0.14 -1.98 6.81
CA HIS A 61 -0.11 -2.22 5.36
C HIS A 61 -1.46 -2.02 4.67
N VAL A 62 -2.51 -1.65 5.39
CA VAL A 62 -3.87 -1.42 4.84
C VAL A 62 -4.15 0.05 4.52
N GLN A 63 -3.27 0.95 4.92
CA GLN A 63 -3.29 2.36 4.53
C GLN A 63 -2.36 2.66 3.35
N GLY A 64 -2.04 1.67 2.59
CA GLY A 64 -1.19 1.59 1.43
C GLY A 64 -0.81 0.14 1.28
N ALA A 65 -0.33 -0.26 0.15
CA ALA A 65 0.06 -1.65 -0.11
C ALA A 65 1.20 -1.68 -1.13
N SER A 66 2.23 -0.86 -0.91
CA SER A 66 3.36 -0.73 -1.83
C SER A 66 4.10 -2.04 -2.04
N MET A 67 4.11 -2.95 -1.03
CA MET A 67 4.66 -4.30 -1.20
C MET A 67 4.00 -5.06 -2.36
N TYR A 68 2.75 -4.73 -2.72
CA TYR A 68 2.09 -5.34 -3.86
C TYR A 68 2.81 -5.00 -5.17
N MET A 69 3.26 -3.76 -5.32
CA MET A 69 4.03 -3.30 -6.47
C MET A 69 5.49 -3.78 -6.43
N GLU A 70 6.00 -4.19 -5.28
CA GLU A 70 7.40 -4.56 -5.09
C GLU A 70 7.64 -6.06 -5.07
N SER A 71 6.67 -6.87 -4.61
CA SER A 71 6.95 -8.28 -4.33
C SER A 71 5.81 -9.24 -4.64
N VAL A 72 4.56 -8.84 -4.51
CA VAL A 72 3.41 -9.75 -4.50
C VAL A 72 2.55 -9.64 -5.75
N GLY A 73 2.51 -8.48 -6.38
CA GLY A 73 1.66 -8.19 -7.52
C GLY A 73 2.11 -8.85 -8.83
N PRO A 74 1.27 -8.81 -9.85
CA PRO A 74 1.55 -9.42 -11.15
C PRO A 74 2.59 -8.63 -11.97
N LEU A 75 2.82 -7.37 -11.66
CA LEU A 75 3.87 -6.54 -12.24
C LEU A 75 4.64 -5.90 -11.09
N THR A 76 5.88 -6.32 -10.91
CA THR A 76 6.71 -5.86 -9.80
C THR A 76 7.88 -5.01 -10.27
N ILE A 77 8.24 -4.05 -9.45
CA ILE A 77 9.46 -3.25 -9.57
C ILE A 77 10.50 -3.77 -8.58
N ASN A 78 11.78 -3.43 -8.81
CA ASN A 78 12.83 -3.82 -7.88
C ASN A 78 12.57 -3.22 -6.47
N PRO A 79 12.38 -4.05 -5.44
CA PRO A 79 12.01 -3.58 -4.11
C PRO A 79 13.09 -2.75 -3.41
N GLN A 80 14.35 -2.90 -3.79
CA GLN A 80 15.50 -2.22 -3.20
C GLN A 80 16.05 -1.06 -4.03
N ASN A 81 15.49 -0.80 -5.23
CA ASN A 81 15.84 0.37 -6.02
C ASN A 81 15.13 1.61 -5.44
N LEU A 82 15.83 2.72 -5.30
CA LEU A 82 15.26 3.96 -4.74
C LEU A 82 14.28 4.68 -5.67
N LYS A 83 14.24 4.32 -6.96
CA LYS A 83 13.30 4.94 -7.91
C LYS A 83 11.86 4.68 -7.50
N LEU A 84 11.02 5.69 -7.62
CA LEU A 84 9.59 5.68 -7.32
C LEU A 84 9.20 5.35 -5.86
N LYS A 85 10.19 5.23 -4.94
CA LYS A 85 9.90 4.83 -3.55
C LYS A 85 9.20 5.90 -2.71
N ALA A 86 9.15 7.15 -3.18
CA ALA A 86 8.31 8.18 -2.61
C ALA A 86 6.95 8.28 -3.35
N ASP A 87 6.97 8.13 -4.68
CA ASP A 87 5.79 8.34 -5.52
C ASP A 87 4.75 7.24 -5.35
N ILE A 88 5.19 5.99 -5.29
CA ILE A 88 4.31 4.82 -5.12
C ILE A 88 3.58 4.88 -3.77
N PRO A 89 4.24 5.08 -2.62
CA PRO A 89 3.55 5.25 -1.34
C PRO A 89 2.50 6.36 -1.34
N ILE A 90 2.81 7.53 -1.87
CA ILE A 90 1.84 8.64 -1.98
C ILE A 90 0.59 8.19 -2.75
N MET A 91 0.79 7.58 -3.91
CA MET A 91 -0.30 7.07 -4.73
C MET A 91 -1.13 6.00 -4.00
N GLN A 92 -0.46 5.03 -3.39
CA GLN A 92 -1.10 3.90 -2.71
C GLN A 92 -1.85 4.35 -1.46
N GLN A 93 -1.26 5.22 -0.65
CA GLN A 93 -1.91 5.75 0.56
C GLN A 93 -3.14 6.58 0.23
N ASN A 94 -3.09 7.42 -0.79
CA ASN A 94 -4.25 8.20 -1.23
C ASN A 94 -5.39 7.27 -1.72
N ILE A 95 -5.09 6.30 -2.57
CA ILE A 95 -6.08 5.33 -3.03
C ILE A 95 -6.65 4.53 -1.87
N ALA A 96 -5.81 4.05 -0.96
CA ALA A 96 -6.24 3.29 0.21
C ALA A 96 -7.18 4.12 1.10
N CYS A 97 -6.86 5.38 1.35
CA CYS A 97 -7.72 6.28 2.14
C CYS A 97 -9.08 6.51 1.45
N ALA A 98 -9.09 6.73 0.14
CA ALA A 98 -10.33 6.88 -0.62
C ALA A 98 -11.18 5.59 -0.56
N ILE A 99 -10.59 4.41 -0.75
CA ILE A 99 -11.29 3.12 -0.69
C ILE A 99 -11.81 2.83 0.72
N ASN A 100 -10.99 3.07 1.73
CA ASN A 100 -11.39 2.88 3.13
C ASN A 100 -12.57 3.80 3.51
N SER A 101 -12.62 5.02 2.96
CA SER A 101 -13.75 5.94 3.18
C SER A 101 -15.06 5.45 2.54
N MET A 102 -14.97 4.60 1.52
CA MET A 102 -16.12 3.93 0.90
C MET A 102 -16.54 2.65 1.64
N VAL A 103 -15.92 2.35 2.78
CA VAL A 103 -16.15 1.11 3.57
C VAL A 103 -15.84 -0.16 2.75
N LEU A 104 -14.93 -0.06 1.79
CA LEU A 104 -14.49 -1.18 0.96
C LEU A 104 -13.18 -1.77 1.48
N CYS A 105 -12.98 -3.06 1.24
CA CYS A 105 -11.72 -3.72 1.55
C CYS A 105 -10.66 -3.34 0.51
N ILE A 106 -9.48 -2.89 0.96
CA ILE A 106 -8.36 -2.54 0.06
C ILE A 106 -7.97 -3.70 -0.87
N PHE A 107 -8.12 -4.94 -0.42
CA PHE A 107 -7.80 -6.11 -1.24
C PHE A 107 -8.70 -6.28 -2.47
N THR A 108 -9.86 -5.63 -2.51
CA THR A 108 -10.69 -5.62 -3.73
C THR A 108 -10.02 -4.88 -4.88
N THR A 109 -9.03 -4.01 -4.59
CA THR A 109 -8.26 -3.30 -5.63
C THR A 109 -7.41 -4.24 -6.47
N TYR A 110 -7.03 -5.39 -5.94
CA TYR A 110 -6.24 -6.37 -6.69
C TYR A 110 -7.01 -6.96 -7.87
N GLY A 111 -8.33 -7.07 -7.75
CA GLY A 111 -9.21 -7.46 -8.86
C GLY A 111 -9.38 -6.41 -9.97
N MET A 112 -8.83 -5.20 -9.78
CA MET A 112 -8.90 -4.13 -10.77
C MET A 112 -7.80 -4.23 -11.84
N ILE A 113 -6.74 -4.98 -11.55
CA ILE A 113 -5.65 -5.17 -12.49
C ILE A 113 -6.15 -6.04 -13.65
N PRO A 114 -5.93 -5.62 -14.90
CA PRO A 114 -6.38 -6.37 -16.06
C PRO A 114 -5.87 -7.82 -16.02
N LYS A 115 -6.76 -8.77 -16.33
CA LYS A 115 -6.45 -10.20 -16.38
C LYS A 115 -5.20 -10.48 -17.22
N ALA A 116 -5.04 -9.79 -18.35
CA ALA A 116 -3.86 -9.90 -19.21
C ALA A 116 -2.53 -9.63 -18.48
N VAL A 117 -2.52 -8.74 -17.46
CA VAL A 117 -1.33 -8.46 -16.67
C VAL A 117 -1.08 -9.58 -15.64
N HIS A 118 -2.16 -10.09 -15.03
CA HIS A 118 -2.06 -11.23 -14.09
C HIS A 118 -1.54 -12.52 -14.76
N GLU A 119 -1.90 -12.72 -16.02
CA GLU A 119 -1.53 -13.91 -16.78
C GLU A 119 -0.21 -13.77 -17.55
N MET A 120 0.46 -12.62 -17.46
CA MET A 120 1.76 -12.43 -18.09
C MET A 120 2.83 -13.34 -17.47
N ASN A 121 3.55 -14.05 -18.34
CA ASN A 121 4.71 -14.82 -17.87
C ASN A 121 5.83 -13.85 -17.44
N PRO A 122 6.28 -13.88 -16.16
CA PRO A 122 7.34 -12.99 -15.67
C PRO A 122 8.67 -13.13 -16.41
N ARG A 123 8.90 -14.27 -17.08
CA ARG A 123 10.10 -14.52 -17.90
C ARG A 123 9.98 -14.02 -19.33
N SER A 124 8.79 -13.56 -19.76
CA SER A 124 8.58 -13.07 -21.12
C SER A 124 9.28 -11.73 -21.35
N PHE A 125 9.63 -11.48 -22.62
CA PHE A 125 10.20 -10.19 -23.01
C PHE A 125 9.21 -9.04 -22.75
N GLN A 126 7.92 -9.25 -23.04
CA GLN A 126 6.86 -8.25 -22.84
C GLN A 126 6.75 -7.84 -21.36
N TYR A 127 6.76 -8.82 -20.45
CA TYR A 127 6.72 -8.53 -19.01
C TYR A 127 7.95 -7.72 -18.59
N ARG A 128 9.14 -8.15 -18.98
CA ARG A 128 10.40 -7.48 -18.62
C ARG A 128 10.48 -6.06 -19.19
N ALA A 129 10.02 -5.86 -20.42
CA ALA A 129 9.96 -4.54 -21.04
C ALA A 129 8.97 -3.62 -20.33
N LEU A 130 7.79 -4.14 -19.96
CA LEU A 130 6.77 -3.38 -19.21
C LEU A 130 7.26 -3.03 -17.81
N ALA A 131 7.84 -3.98 -17.08
CA ALA A 131 8.40 -3.75 -15.77
C ALA A 131 9.53 -2.71 -15.79
N PHE A 132 10.44 -2.83 -16.77
CA PHE A 132 11.52 -1.87 -16.97
C PHE A 132 10.98 -0.46 -17.30
N ALA A 133 10.01 -0.35 -18.19
CA ALA A 133 9.40 0.91 -18.55
C ALA A 133 8.71 1.56 -17.33
N PHE A 134 7.99 0.77 -16.54
CA PHE A 134 7.33 1.24 -15.32
C PHE A 134 8.35 1.69 -14.27
N GLU A 135 9.40 0.90 -14.01
CA GLU A 135 10.44 1.23 -13.02
C GLU A 135 11.25 2.49 -13.39
N ASN A 136 11.37 2.77 -14.69
CA ASN A 136 12.09 3.95 -15.18
C ASN A 136 11.19 5.14 -15.51
N LEU A 137 9.89 5.04 -15.24
CA LEU A 137 8.96 6.15 -15.40
C LEU A 137 9.35 7.29 -14.46
N PRO A 138 9.47 8.53 -14.95
CA PRO A 138 9.63 9.68 -14.06
C PRO A 138 8.47 9.80 -13.09
N GLY A 139 8.76 9.98 -11.79
CA GLY A 139 7.72 10.06 -10.75
C GLY A 139 6.71 11.19 -11.03
N ALA A 140 7.15 12.29 -11.64
CA ALA A 140 6.24 13.36 -12.07
C ALA A 140 5.19 12.89 -13.11
N LEU A 141 5.58 12.00 -14.03
CA LEU A 141 4.64 11.42 -15.00
C LEU A 141 3.68 10.42 -14.32
N LEU A 142 4.17 9.63 -13.38
CA LEU A 142 3.33 8.73 -12.59
C LEU A 142 2.26 9.53 -11.82
N ARG A 143 2.67 10.56 -11.08
CA ARG A 143 1.74 11.45 -10.36
C ARG A 143 0.77 12.15 -11.30
N GLY A 144 1.26 12.66 -12.43
CA GLY A 144 0.43 13.29 -13.45
C GLY A 144 -0.62 12.33 -14.01
N ALA A 145 -0.24 11.12 -14.37
CA ALA A 145 -1.16 10.10 -14.85
C ALA A 145 -2.25 9.75 -13.84
N MET A 146 -1.89 9.63 -12.57
CA MET A 146 -2.84 9.35 -11.48
C MET A 146 -3.74 10.55 -11.15
N GLY A 147 -3.32 11.77 -11.46
CA GLY A 147 -4.11 13.00 -11.29
C GLY A 147 -5.09 13.28 -12.43
N ILE A 148 -5.13 12.47 -13.49
CA ILE A 148 -6.01 12.72 -14.63
C ILE A 148 -7.48 12.64 -14.23
N LYS A 149 -8.21 13.72 -14.49
CA LYS A 149 -9.67 13.80 -14.34
C LYS A 149 -10.32 13.55 -15.69
N GLY A 150 -11.17 12.56 -15.73
CA GLY A 150 -11.83 12.14 -16.98
C GLY A 150 -12.98 11.19 -16.72
N LYS A 151 -13.25 10.31 -17.68
CA LYS A 151 -14.29 9.28 -17.52
C LYS A 151 -13.87 8.22 -16.48
N PRO A 152 -14.82 7.67 -15.72
CA PRO A 152 -14.55 6.57 -14.80
C PRO A 152 -13.94 5.38 -15.54
N MET A 153 -12.76 4.96 -15.14
CA MET A 153 -12.06 3.81 -15.72
C MET A 153 -12.20 2.58 -14.84
N LEU A 154 -12.09 2.77 -13.54
CA LEU A 154 -12.11 1.71 -12.53
C LEU A 154 -13.53 1.47 -12.00
N TRP A 155 -13.76 0.32 -11.42
CA TRP A 155 -15.08 -0.06 -10.90
C TRP A 155 -15.55 0.88 -9.79
N PHE A 156 -14.69 1.27 -8.86
CA PHE A 156 -15.05 2.17 -7.78
C PHE A 156 -15.50 3.54 -8.28
N GLU A 157 -14.82 4.08 -9.26
CA GLU A 157 -15.18 5.34 -9.90
C GLU A 157 -16.57 5.25 -10.54
N LYS A 158 -16.84 4.13 -11.23
CA LYS A 158 -18.15 3.87 -11.84
C LYS A 158 -19.23 3.74 -10.78
N TRP A 159 -18.99 2.97 -9.72
CA TRP A 159 -19.95 2.82 -8.63
C TRP A 159 -20.27 4.15 -7.97
N LEU A 160 -19.25 4.93 -7.60
CA LEU A 160 -19.46 6.28 -7.06
C LEU A 160 -20.24 7.17 -8.02
N THR A 161 -19.91 7.12 -9.30
CA THR A 161 -20.61 7.90 -10.32
C THR A 161 -22.09 7.51 -10.40
N TYR A 162 -22.41 6.21 -10.39
CA TYR A 162 -23.79 5.74 -10.45
C TYR A 162 -24.58 6.04 -9.17
N ILE A 163 -23.95 5.92 -8.01
CA ILE A 163 -24.63 6.15 -6.72
C ILE A 163 -24.87 7.63 -6.49
N THR A 164 -23.93 8.50 -6.86
CA THR A 164 -23.99 9.93 -6.51
C THR A 164 -24.50 10.82 -7.64
N GLY A 165 -24.51 10.32 -8.89
CA GLY A 165 -24.78 11.11 -10.08
C GLY A 165 -23.63 12.07 -10.48
N THR A 166 -22.53 12.08 -9.74
CA THR A 166 -21.36 12.91 -10.01
C THR A 166 -20.26 12.06 -10.65
N THR A 167 -19.60 12.56 -11.69
CA THR A 167 -18.52 11.82 -12.36
C THR A 167 -17.27 11.78 -11.49
N PHE A 168 -16.82 10.57 -11.18
CA PHE A 168 -15.56 10.32 -10.48
C PHE A 168 -14.51 9.72 -11.44
N SER A 169 -13.25 10.01 -11.19
CA SER A 169 -12.09 9.47 -11.90
C SER A 169 -10.95 9.21 -10.92
N SER A 170 -9.89 8.57 -11.38
CA SER A 170 -8.69 8.31 -10.55
C SER A 170 -8.14 9.59 -9.92
N GLY A 171 -8.12 10.70 -10.64
CA GLY A 171 -7.69 11.99 -10.09
C GLY A 171 -8.58 12.48 -8.94
N HIS A 172 -9.89 12.29 -9.01
CA HIS A 172 -10.78 12.62 -7.89
C HIS A 172 -10.52 11.72 -6.68
N LEU A 173 -10.30 10.42 -6.89
CA LEU A 173 -9.96 9.50 -5.79
C LEU A 173 -8.63 9.86 -5.13
N GLN A 174 -7.63 10.25 -5.92
CA GLN A 174 -6.35 10.73 -5.39
C GLN A 174 -6.51 12.00 -4.54
N GLU A 175 -7.31 12.96 -4.99
CA GLU A 175 -7.59 14.18 -4.23
C GLU A 175 -8.36 13.92 -2.93
N ILE A 176 -9.38 13.05 -2.98
CA ILE A 176 -10.14 12.65 -1.79
C ILE A 176 -9.21 11.97 -0.80
N GLY A 177 -8.43 11.02 -1.27
CA GLY A 177 -7.48 10.29 -0.43
C GLY A 177 -6.43 11.20 0.21
N ALA A 178 -5.88 12.13 -0.56
CA ALA A 178 -4.92 13.10 -0.04
C ALA A 178 -5.51 13.98 1.06
N ARG A 179 -6.78 14.41 0.94
CA ARG A 179 -7.47 15.17 2.01
C ARG A 179 -7.74 14.35 3.26
N ILE A 180 -7.96 13.04 3.11
CA ILE A 180 -8.18 12.14 4.25
C ILE A 180 -6.86 11.82 4.94
N PHE A 181 -5.77 11.69 4.16
CA PHE A 181 -4.46 11.34 4.67
C PHE A 181 -3.81 12.49 5.45
N ASN A 182 -3.94 13.73 4.97
CA ASN A 182 -3.37 14.95 5.55
C ASN A 182 -4.34 15.60 6.57
#